data_d1a228ed6ecb8d7153a6a2b55525b520
#
_entry.id   d1a228ed6ecb8d7153a6a2b55525b520
#
_cell.length_a   1.000
_cell.length_b   1.000
_cell.length_c   1.000
_cell.angle_alpha   90.00
_cell.angle_beta   90.00
_cell.angle_gamma   90.00
#
_symmetry.space_group_name_H-M   'P 1'
#
loop_
_entity.id
_entity.type
_entity.pdbx_description
1 polymer ?
#
loop_
_entity_poly.entity_id
_entity_poly.type
_entity_poly.pdbx_seq_one_letter_code
_entity_poly.pdbx_strand_id
1 'polypeptide(L)'
;MLRRRTTVANPATPLVPTNTTFNALRALALYVSLRLPVLLTSPPSSGKTLLLSHLASTLYPAVNNQLVTINLADTSIDARSLLGSYVHSARSPGTFEWREGVLVQAMRTGRWVIFKGIDKGSNEMLGILKPLVESLGTGKWIGGRAKLDIPNRGEVVAAESFAIFATRSPSVSGDGHFSSPMFFGAQKFYEVIVSAPTDEELRIIIAASFPKLSGPTAWGIAILWNAIKAVGSTATDREISLRDIRRYCSRLDALLPASYRPLDVDTSHEQIDHVGVLVSMFPNPTLREEMFLEARDVFFGAASLTSASRTRATALAAIVAVHLGLTQEKRDWLLSQHVPEVVNEVDPNGHTTALRLGRIRLPVSTSKLDIIPPPTRPFAMHRPAATLMSRIATCISTGEPVLLTGETGTGKTSVITHLASLLHRPLISVNLSQQTESSDLLGSFRPIDARIPGSELQLQFLDLFRSTFSQKKNVKFEESTWKAVKEGKWKRAAGLWKESLRLAKDRIRGKLSEATGYVLCSLWPAKTHLLRWRQFGYS
;
A
#
# COMPACT_ATOMS: atom_id res chain seq x y z
N MET A 1 12.93 16.39 -13.76
CA MET A 1 13.13 16.08 -12.33
C MET A 1 11.80 15.63 -11.73
N LEU A 2 11.49 14.36 -11.82
CA LEU A 2 10.40 13.75 -11.04
C LEU A 2 10.91 13.67 -9.60
N ARG A 3 10.42 14.58 -8.73
CA ARG A 3 10.48 14.33 -7.30
C ARG A 3 9.86 12.95 -7.10
N ARG A 4 10.70 11.96 -6.75
CA ARG A 4 10.22 10.75 -6.09
C ARG A 4 9.35 11.26 -4.94
N ARG A 5 8.04 11.15 -5.08
CA ARG A 5 7.18 11.04 -3.92
C ARG A 5 7.62 9.72 -3.28
N THR A 6 8.60 9.81 -2.39
CA THR A 6 8.68 8.86 -1.30
C THR A 6 7.25 8.76 -0.82
N THR A 7 6.68 7.58 -0.90
CA THR A 7 5.46 7.25 -0.18
C THR A 7 5.63 7.89 1.18
N VAL A 8 4.86 8.94 1.42
CA VAL A 8 4.70 9.49 2.77
C VAL A 8 4.29 8.27 3.55
N ALA A 9 5.21 7.77 4.38
CA ALA A 9 4.87 6.77 5.36
C ALA A 9 3.64 7.38 6.06
N ASN A 10 2.51 6.71 5.99
CA ASN A 10 1.36 7.00 6.82
C ASN A 10 1.92 7.39 8.18
N PRO A 11 1.49 8.50 8.80
CA PRO A 11 2.02 8.94 10.07
C PRO A 11 2.08 7.70 10.95
N ALA A 12 3.32 7.30 11.29
CA ALA A 12 3.59 5.99 11.86
C ALA A 12 2.63 5.85 13.04
N THR A 13 1.77 4.84 12.99
CA THR A 13 0.89 4.56 14.13
C THR A 13 1.79 4.53 15.34
N PRO A 14 1.54 5.38 16.35
CA PRO A 14 2.43 5.49 17.49
C PRO A 14 2.60 4.11 18.12
N LEU A 15 3.81 3.77 18.49
CA LEU A 15 4.06 2.54 19.23
C LEU A 15 3.34 2.62 20.56
N VAL A 16 2.46 1.68 20.84
CA VAL A 16 1.79 1.59 22.12
C VAL A 16 2.76 0.96 23.13
N PRO A 17 3.08 1.63 24.24
CA PRO A 17 3.97 1.09 25.25
C PRO A 17 3.28 -0.06 26.00
N THR A 18 3.86 -1.25 25.90
CA THR A 18 3.46 -2.45 26.66
C THR A 18 4.70 -3.07 27.29
N ASN A 19 4.55 -3.97 28.23
CA ASN A 19 5.69 -4.63 28.87
C ASN A 19 6.57 -5.37 27.83
N THR A 20 5.93 -6.10 26.91
CA THR A 20 6.63 -6.82 25.84
C THR A 20 7.40 -5.85 24.92
N THR A 21 6.78 -4.73 24.51
CA THR A 21 7.43 -3.74 23.65
C THR A 21 8.56 -3.01 24.37
N PHE A 22 8.38 -2.71 25.67
CA PHE A 22 9.41 -2.05 26.48
C PHE A 22 10.66 -2.93 26.66
N ASN A 23 10.47 -4.21 26.99
CA ASN A 23 11.57 -5.16 27.13
C ASN A 23 12.34 -5.34 25.81
N ALA A 24 11.61 -5.45 24.70
CA ALA A 24 12.21 -5.53 23.37
C ALA A 24 13.00 -4.26 23.01
N LEU A 25 12.46 -3.08 23.28
CA LEU A 25 13.14 -1.80 23.03
C LEU A 25 14.41 -1.66 23.88
N ARG A 26 14.37 -2.09 25.16
CA ARG A 26 15.54 -2.07 26.05
C ARG A 26 16.67 -2.96 25.51
N ALA A 27 16.34 -4.18 25.10
CA ALA A 27 17.31 -5.09 24.50
C ALA A 27 17.88 -4.53 23.17
N LEU A 28 17.02 -3.99 22.32
CA LEU A 28 17.44 -3.37 21.05
C LEU A 28 18.34 -2.17 21.27
N ALA A 29 18.01 -1.29 22.22
CA ALA A 29 18.82 -0.11 22.55
C ALA A 29 20.23 -0.52 23.02
N LEU A 30 20.31 -1.57 23.86
CA LEU A 30 21.60 -2.12 24.32
C LEU A 30 22.45 -2.61 23.14
N TYR A 31 21.88 -3.45 22.25
CA TYR A 31 22.65 -3.98 21.12
C TYR A 31 23.03 -2.90 20.11
N VAL A 32 22.19 -1.91 19.90
CA VAL A 32 22.50 -0.75 19.06
C VAL A 32 23.65 0.07 19.65
N SER A 33 23.65 0.31 20.98
CA SER A 33 24.75 1.03 21.65
C SER A 33 26.09 0.28 21.55
N LEU A 34 26.05 -1.05 21.53
CA LEU A 34 27.21 -1.91 21.33
C LEU A 34 27.56 -2.14 19.86
N ARG A 35 26.79 -1.57 18.93
CA ARG A 35 26.95 -1.73 17.46
C ARG A 35 26.93 -3.20 16.98
N LEU A 36 26.11 -4.01 17.62
CA LEU A 36 25.99 -5.43 17.32
C LEU A 36 24.88 -5.69 16.28
N PRO A 37 25.04 -6.67 15.38
CA PRO A 37 23.98 -7.06 14.45
C PRO A 37 22.85 -7.80 15.18
N VAL A 38 21.62 -7.40 14.97
CA VAL A 38 20.46 -7.90 15.71
C VAL A 38 19.50 -8.69 14.82
N LEU A 39 19.10 -9.86 15.30
CA LEU A 39 18.02 -10.67 14.70
C LEU A 39 16.77 -10.59 15.55
N LEU A 40 15.68 -10.06 14.97
CA LEU A 40 14.37 -10.06 15.61
C LEU A 40 13.59 -11.30 15.18
N THR A 41 13.30 -12.17 16.13
CA THR A 41 12.48 -13.36 15.95
C THR A 41 11.13 -13.15 16.62
N SER A 42 10.05 -13.25 15.84
CA SER A 42 8.69 -13.17 16.39
C SER A 42 7.65 -13.64 15.38
N PRO A 43 6.44 -13.96 15.82
CA PRO A 43 5.32 -14.24 14.94
C PRO A 43 5.11 -13.14 13.89
N PRO A 44 4.48 -13.44 12.75
CA PRO A 44 4.18 -12.45 11.74
C PRO A 44 3.29 -11.34 12.33
N SER A 45 3.54 -10.09 11.92
CA SER A 45 2.78 -8.90 12.33
C SER A 45 2.88 -8.46 13.80
N SER A 46 3.82 -8.99 14.59
CA SER A 46 4.08 -8.58 15.98
C SER A 46 4.75 -7.20 16.17
N GLY A 47 4.88 -6.42 15.09
CA GLY A 47 5.39 -5.06 15.19
C GLY A 47 6.92 -4.89 15.08
N LYS A 48 7.70 -5.92 14.64
CA LYS A 48 9.17 -5.83 14.48
C LYS A 48 9.66 -4.54 13.83
N THR A 49 9.11 -4.20 12.69
CA THR A 49 9.50 -2.97 11.96
C THR A 49 9.08 -1.70 12.69
N LEU A 50 7.94 -1.73 13.39
CA LEU A 50 7.45 -0.59 14.17
C LEU A 50 8.36 -0.31 15.37
N LEU A 51 8.82 -1.35 16.08
CA LEU A 51 9.80 -1.22 17.16
C LEU A 51 11.09 -0.55 16.68
N LEU A 52 11.64 -1.00 15.53
CA LEU A 52 12.85 -0.42 14.97
C LEU A 52 12.64 1.00 14.46
N SER A 53 11.50 1.30 13.84
CA SER A 53 11.21 2.66 13.40
C SER A 53 11.01 3.63 14.57
N HIS A 54 10.38 3.18 15.64
CA HIS A 54 10.24 3.96 16.87
C HIS A 54 11.59 4.24 17.53
N LEU A 55 12.43 3.21 17.67
CA LEU A 55 13.77 3.37 18.24
C LEU A 55 14.63 4.31 17.38
N ALA A 56 14.59 4.16 16.05
CA ALA A 56 15.32 5.02 15.13
C ALA A 56 14.88 6.49 15.23
N SER A 57 13.57 6.75 15.28
CA SER A 57 13.03 8.10 15.42
C SER A 57 13.35 8.73 16.78
N THR A 58 13.46 7.92 17.82
CA THR A 58 13.80 8.38 19.18
C THR A 58 15.29 8.74 19.28
N LEU A 59 16.17 7.94 18.68
CA LEU A 59 17.62 8.16 18.72
C LEU A 59 18.09 9.23 17.71
N TYR A 60 17.41 9.35 16.57
CA TYR A 60 17.79 10.27 15.47
C TYR A 60 16.61 11.12 15.00
N PRO A 61 16.06 12.01 15.83
CA PRO A 61 14.87 12.78 15.51
C PRO A 61 15.06 13.76 14.32
N ALA A 62 16.29 14.19 14.07
CA ALA A 62 16.60 15.13 12.99
C ALA A 62 16.75 14.46 11.60
N VAL A 63 16.81 13.13 11.52
CA VAL A 63 17.07 12.41 10.27
C VAL A 63 15.79 11.75 9.76
N ASN A 64 15.12 12.39 8.81
CA ASN A 64 14.03 11.75 8.08
C ASN A 64 14.56 10.55 7.28
N ASN A 65 13.87 9.40 7.36
CA ASN A 65 14.24 8.15 6.67
C ASN A 65 15.53 7.47 7.14
N GLN A 66 15.76 7.43 8.46
CA GLN A 66 16.89 6.68 9.04
C GLN A 66 16.87 5.17 8.69
N LEU A 67 15.70 4.61 8.38
CA LEU A 67 15.49 3.18 8.21
C LEU A 67 15.35 2.79 6.74
N VAL A 68 16.21 1.89 6.29
CA VAL A 68 16.15 1.25 4.95
C VAL A 68 15.66 -0.18 5.11
N THR A 69 14.60 -0.55 4.43
CA THR A 69 14.06 -1.91 4.47
C THR A 69 14.37 -2.64 3.17
N ILE A 70 14.98 -3.81 3.28
CA ILE A 70 15.32 -4.72 2.19
C ILE A 70 14.60 -6.05 2.44
N ASN A 71 13.75 -6.48 1.51
CA ASN A 71 13.00 -7.73 1.64
C ASN A 71 13.75 -8.85 0.90
N LEU A 72 14.39 -9.75 1.63
CA LEU A 72 15.16 -10.86 1.04
C LEU A 72 14.29 -11.97 0.44
N ALA A 73 12.99 -11.96 0.71
CA ALA A 73 12.06 -12.86 0.03
C ALA A 73 11.68 -12.38 -1.38
N ASP A 74 12.10 -11.20 -1.78
CA ASP A 74 11.83 -10.62 -3.09
C ASP A 74 12.91 -11.07 -4.08
N THR A 75 12.54 -11.91 -5.03
CA THR A 75 13.43 -12.46 -6.06
C THR A 75 13.91 -11.42 -7.07
N SER A 76 13.33 -10.23 -7.10
CA SER A 76 13.78 -9.13 -7.96
C SER A 76 14.99 -8.37 -7.40
N ILE A 77 15.32 -8.57 -6.13
CA ILE A 77 16.49 -7.97 -5.50
C ILE A 77 17.69 -8.87 -5.76
N ASP A 78 18.66 -8.35 -6.51
CA ASP A 78 19.91 -9.01 -6.82
C ASP A 78 21.11 -8.35 -6.12
N ALA A 79 22.28 -8.97 -6.23
CA ALA A 79 23.54 -8.45 -5.69
C ALA A 79 23.85 -7.04 -6.19
N ARG A 80 23.51 -6.74 -7.45
CA ARG A 80 23.78 -5.44 -8.08
C ARG A 80 22.92 -4.33 -7.47
N SER A 81 21.69 -4.64 -7.10
CA SER A 81 20.81 -3.67 -6.44
C SER A 81 21.29 -3.31 -5.04
N LEU A 82 21.95 -4.24 -4.33
CA LEU A 82 22.54 -4.02 -3.00
C LEU A 82 23.89 -3.31 -3.05
N LEU A 83 24.82 -3.82 -3.85
CA LEU A 83 26.19 -3.33 -3.90
C LEU A 83 26.32 -2.13 -4.84
N GLY A 84 25.70 -2.22 -6.00
CA GLY A 84 25.76 -1.23 -7.06
C GLY A 84 26.02 -1.85 -8.43
N SER A 85 25.88 -1.04 -9.45
CA SER A 85 26.10 -1.45 -10.83
C SER A 85 26.59 -0.29 -11.69
N TYR A 86 27.20 -0.64 -12.82
CA TYR A 86 27.51 0.35 -13.86
C TYR A 86 26.23 0.67 -14.64
N VAL A 87 25.88 1.94 -14.70
CA VAL A 87 24.74 2.46 -15.48
C VAL A 87 25.25 3.46 -16.51
N HIS A 88 24.50 3.62 -17.60
CA HIS A 88 24.81 4.65 -18.57
C HIS A 88 24.77 6.04 -17.93
N SER A 89 25.83 6.82 -18.12
CA SER A 89 25.90 8.18 -17.61
C SER A 89 24.89 9.06 -18.36
N ALA A 90 24.04 9.74 -17.59
CA ALA A 90 23.11 10.73 -18.16
C ALA A 90 23.84 12.00 -18.66
N ARG A 91 25.11 12.23 -18.24
CA ARG A 91 25.90 13.42 -18.55
C ARG A 91 26.76 13.24 -19.82
N SER A 92 27.19 12.01 -20.09
CA SER A 92 28.08 11.70 -21.19
C SER A 92 27.60 10.45 -21.92
N PRO A 93 26.94 10.58 -23.10
CA PRO A 93 26.50 9.43 -23.88
C PRO A 93 27.67 8.50 -24.22
N GLY A 94 27.48 7.19 -24.01
CA GLY A 94 28.50 6.17 -24.30
C GLY A 94 29.47 5.87 -23.15
N THR A 95 29.39 6.58 -22.02
CA THR A 95 30.18 6.28 -20.82
C THR A 95 29.34 5.60 -19.76
N PHE A 96 29.99 4.73 -18.96
CA PHE A 96 29.37 4.06 -17.81
C PHE A 96 29.81 4.73 -16.52
N GLU A 97 28.87 5.02 -15.65
CA GLU A 97 29.10 5.56 -14.33
C GLU A 97 28.67 4.52 -13.29
N TRP A 98 29.47 4.35 -12.24
CA TRP A 98 29.12 3.47 -11.14
C TRP A 98 28.05 4.12 -10.27
N ARG A 99 26.95 3.41 -10.09
CA ARG A 99 25.89 3.80 -9.17
C ARG A 99 25.89 2.86 -7.97
N GLU A 100 26.12 3.43 -6.80
CA GLU A 100 26.11 2.68 -5.54
C GLU A 100 24.71 2.09 -5.26
N GLY A 101 24.69 0.84 -4.78
CA GLY A 101 23.48 0.16 -4.37
C GLY A 101 22.94 0.66 -3.03
N VAL A 102 21.75 0.19 -2.69
CA VAL A 102 21.01 0.65 -1.51
C VAL A 102 21.76 0.39 -0.21
N LEU A 103 22.44 -0.76 -0.09
CA LEU A 103 23.22 -1.15 1.09
C LEU A 103 24.45 -0.25 1.27
N VAL A 104 25.20 -0.03 0.19
CA VAL A 104 26.41 0.81 0.22
C VAL A 104 26.06 2.27 0.55
N GLN A 105 24.99 2.79 -0.03
CA GLN A 105 24.49 4.12 0.32
C GLN A 105 24.09 4.23 1.79
N ALA A 106 23.40 3.20 2.33
CA ALA A 106 23.02 3.17 3.73
C ALA A 106 24.24 3.12 4.66
N MET A 107 25.29 2.36 4.31
CA MET A 107 26.54 2.30 5.05
C MET A 107 27.24 3.67 5.09
N ARG A 108 27.38 4.34 3.93
CA ARG A 108 28.04 5.67 3.86
C ARG A 108 27.26 6.77 4.59
N THR A 109 25.92 6.71 4.51
CA THR A 109 25.04 7.73 5.14
C THR A 109 24.72 7.42 6.60
N GLY A 110 25.17 6.28 7.13
CA GLY A 110 24.91 5.87 8.51
C GLY A 110 23.46 5.49 8.80
N ARG A 111 22.71 5.05 7.78
CA ARG A 111 21.31 4.66 7.91
C ARG A 111 21.20 3.23 8.40
N TRP A 112 20.17 2.96 9.17
CA TRP A 112 19.85 1.61 9.63
C TRP A 112 19.27 0.76 8.50
N VAL A 113 19.68 -0.49 8.43
CA VAL A 113 19.22 -1.44 7.41
C VAL A 113 18.49 -2.59 8.08
N ILE A 114 17.27 -2.88 7.61
CA ILE A 114 16.48 -4.05 8.03
C ILE A 114 16.40 -5.04 6.87
N PHE A 115 16.94 -6.22 7.05
CA PHE A 115 16.74 -7.37 6.18
C PHE A 115 15.51 -8.16 6.63
N LYS A 116 14.42 -8.08 5.87
CA LYS A 116 13.19 -8.84 6.16
C LYS A 116 13.26 -10.23 5.56
N GLY A 117 12.88 -11.25 6.38
CA GLY A 117 12.82 -12.63 5.93
C GLY A 117 14.20 -13.19 5.62
N ILE A 118 15.15 -13.10 6.55
CA ILE A 118 16.52 -13.59 6.34
C ILE A 118 16.55 -15.11 6.07
N ASP A 119 15.55 -15.83 6.58
CA ASP A 119 15.28 -17.24 6.36
C ASP A 119 14.87 -17.59 4.91
N LYS A 120 14.46 -16.60 4.13
CA LYS A 120 13.98 -16.73 2.75
C LYS A 120 14.96 -16.18 1.72
N GLY A 121 16.07 -15.61 2.17
CA GLY A 121 17.10 -15.05 1.30
C GLY A 121 17.83 -16.12 0.48
N SER A 122 18.17 -15.81 -0.78
CA SER A 122 19.01 -16.69 -1.61
C SER A 122 20.42 -16.82 -1.02
N ASN A 123 21.09 -17.94 -1.30
CA ASN A 123 22.46 -18.18 -0.84
C ASN A 123 23.46 -17.11 -1.33
N GLU A 124 23.23 -16.58 -2.52
CA GLU A 124 24.04 -15.48 -3.07
C GLU A 124 23.93 -14.22 -2.21
N MET A 125 22.68 -13.81 -1.89
CA MET A 125 22.42 -12.63 -1.06
C MET A 125 22.98 -12.80 0.35
N LEU A 126 22.83 -13.98 0.93
CA LEU A 126 23.36 -14.32 2.23
C LEU A 126 24.91 -14.30 2.21
N GLY A 127 25.54 -14.76 1.11
CA GLY A 127 26.99 -14.71 0.91
C GLY A 127 27.54 -13.28 0.95
N ILE A 128 26.83 -12.30 0.39
CA ILE A 128 27.21 -10.88 0.43
C ILE A 128 27.10 -10.30 1.85
N LEU A 129 26.07 -10.72 2.59
CA LEU A 129 25.84 -10.21 3.94
C LEU A 129 26.77 -10.80 4.99
N LYS A 130 27.31 -12.01 4.74
CA LYS A 130 28.16 -12.72 5.68
C LYS A 130 29.38 -11.91 6.14
N PRO A 131 30.26 -11.40 5.26
CA PRO A 131 31.43 -10.62 5.68
C PRO A 131 31.04 -9.33 6.42
N LEU A 132 29.92 -8.70 6.03
CA LEU A 132 29.40 -7.50 6.68
C LEU A 132 28.99 -7.78 8.14
N VAL A 133 28.27 -8.87 8.38
CA VAL A 133 27.85 -9.28 9.73
C VAL A 133 29.03 -9.76 10.56
N GLU A 134 29.96 -10.48 9.94
CA GLU A 134 31.20 -10.94 10.60
C GLU A 134 32.08 -9.78 11.05
N SER A 135 32.15 -8.71 10.28
CA SER A 135 32.92 -7.52 10.65
C SER A 135 32.41 -6.82 11.92
N LEU A 136 31.12 -6.97 12.23
CA LEU A 136 30.49 -6.42 13.44
C LEU A 136 30.52 -7.39 14.63
N GLY A 137 30.49 -8.71 14.38
CA GLY A 137 30.31 -9.75 15.41
C GLY A 137 31.59 -10.34 15.98
N THR A 138 32.76 -10.09 15.40
CA THR A 138 34.02 -10.65 15.89
C THR A 138 34.49 -9.88 17.12
N GLY A 139 34.35 -10.48 18.29
CA GLY A 139 34.63 -9.94 19.64
C GLY A 139 35.99 -9.28 19.91
N LYS A 140 36.81 -9.00 18.90
CA LYS A 140 38.02 -8.20 18.99
C LYS A 140 37.76 -6.69 19.06
N TRP A 141 36.55 -6.24 18.65
CA TRP A 141 36.21 -4.82 18.60
C TRP A 141 34.72 -4.62 18.93
N ILE A 142 34.36 -4.64 20.20
CA ILE A 142 33.08 -4.08 20.65
C ILE A 142 33.08 -2.62 20.21
N GLY A 143 32.18 -2.25 19.28
CA GLY A 143 32.12 -0.91 18.71
C GLY A 143 32.85 -0.70 17.38
N GLY A 144 33.31 -1.77 16.71
CA GLY A 144 33.90 -1.72 15.36
C GLY A 144 32.91 -1.17 14.31
N ARG A 145 33.45 -0.57 13.23
CA ARG A 145 32.64 -0.14 12.09
C ARG A 145 32.42 -1.32 11.14
N ALA A 146 31.23 -1.44 10.61
CA ALA A 146 30.94 -2.44 9.58
C ALA A 146 31.78 -2.19 8.33
N LYS A 147 32.32 -3.27 7.76
CA LYS A 147 33.17 -3.24 6.59
C LYS A 147 32.61 -4.16 5.52
N LEU A 148 32.64 -3.70 4.29
CA LEU A 148 32.18 -4.46 3.13
C LEU A 148 33.17 -4.24 1.98
N ASP A 149 33.74 -5.33 1.47
CA ASP A 149 34.56 -5.28 0.28
C ASP A 149 33.68 -5.39 -0.98
N ILE A 150 33.86 -4.41 -1.86
CA ILE A 150 33.15 -4.39 -3.14
C ILE A 150 34.13 -4.80 -4.22
N PRO A 151 33.84 -5.86 -4.99
CA PRO A 151 34.73 -6.31 -6.06
C PRO A 151 35.10 -5.16 -7.00
N ASN A 152 36.40 -4.98 -7.24
CA ASN A 152 37.01 -3.93 -8.08
C ASN A 152 36.84 -2.48 -7.59
N ARG A 153 36.37 -2.26 -6.35
CA ARG A 153 36.12 -0.92 -5.76
C ARG A 153 36.75 -0.73 -4.38
N GLY A 154 37.19 -1.83 -3.77
CA GLY A 154 37.82 -1.82 -2.45
C GLY A 154 36.84 -1.79 -1.28
N GLU A 155 37.37 -1.62 -0.09
CA GLU A 155 36.66 -1.70 1.17
C GLU A 155 35.81 -0.44 1.44
N VAL A 156 34.55 -0.63 1.74
CA VAL A 156 33.65 0.43 2.22
C VAL A 156 33.47 0.27 3.73
N VAL A 157 33.82 1.33 4.47
CA VAL A 157 33.65 1.39 5.92
C VAL A 157 32.37 2.17 6.23
N ALA A 158 31.51 1.61 7.05
CA ALA A 158 30.24 2.24 7.42
C ALA A 158 30.44 3.46 8.33
N ALA A 159 29.53 4.42 8.25
CA ALA A 159 29.44 5.53 9.18
C ALA A 159 29.07 5.05 10.60
N GLU A 160 29.36 5.86 11.60
CA GLU A 160 29.19 5.48 13.02
C GLU A 160 27.77 5.15 13.45
N SER A 161 26.77 5.81 12.85
CA SER A 161 25.36 5.60 13.13
C SER A 161 24.74 4.39 12.41
N PHE A 162 25.51 3.69 11.58
CA PHE A 162 25.04 2.53 10.82
C PHE A 162 24.74 1.34 11.73
N ALA A 163 23.59 0.70 11.54
CA ALA A 163 23.21 -0.52 12.26
C ALA A 163 22.48 -1.51 11.34
N ILE A 164 22.66 -2.79 11.62
CA ILE A 164 22.06 -3.90 10.86
C ILE A 164 21.07 -4.65 11.71
N PHE A 165 19.89 -4.84 11.13
CA PHE A 165 18.82 -5.64 11.71
C PHE A 165 18.38 -6.69 10.70
N ALA A 166 18.10 -7.89 11.19
CA ALA A 166 17.45 -8.93 10.41
C ALA A 166 16.13 -9.33 11.09
N THR A 167 15.17 -9.80 10.31
CA THR A 167 13.92 -10.32 10.87
C THR A 167 13.64 -11.70 10.33
N ARG A 168 13.12 -12.58 11.19
CA ARG A 168 12.58 -13.88 10.81
C ARG A 168 11.23 -14.12 11.50
N SER A 169 10.48 -15.06 10.95
CA SER A 169 9.29 -15.60 11.61
C SER A 169 9.57 -17.04 12.01
N PRO A 170 9.26 -17.48 13.25
CA PRO A 170 9.38 -18.87 13.62
C PRO A 170 8.52 -19.71 12.67
N SER A 171 9.06 -20.77 12.10
CA SER A 171 8.29 -21.72 11.32
C SER A 171 7.42 -22.56 12.25
N VAL A 172 6.15 -22.74 11.88
CA VAL A 172 5.18 -23.56 12.63
C VAL A 172 5.49 -25.06 12.47
N SER A 173 6.21 -25.45 11.41
CA SER A 173 6.69 -26.83 11.21
C SER A 173 7.83 -27.10 12.19
N GLY A 174 7.60 -28.07 13.11
CA GLY A 174 8.51 -28.47 14.17
C GLY A 174 9.88 -29.02 13.76
N ASP A 175 10.23 -28.94 12.51
CA ASP A 175 11.56 -29.23 12.01
C ASP A 175 12.47 -28.02 12.30
N GLY A 176 13.08 -28.06 13.49
CA GLY A 176 14.05 -27.09 13.98
C GLY A 176 15.33 -26.97 13.14
N HIS A 177 15.33 -27.44 11.92
CA HIS A 177 16.43 -27.33 11.00
C HIS A 177 16.28 -26.10 10.10
N PHE A 178 16.85 -25.01 10.58
CA PHE A 178 17.23 -23.92 9.69
C PHE A 178 18.27 -24.45 8.69
N SER A 179 17.82 -24.70 7.47
CA SER A 179 18.63 -25.25 6.39
C SER A 179 19.66 -24.27 5.82
N SER A 180 19.96 -23.19 6.50
CA SER A 180 21.03 -22.30 6.08
C SER A 180 22.17 -22.33 7.09
N PRO A 181 23.11 -23.32 6.98
CA PRO A 181 24.26 -23.45 7.86
C PRO A 181 25.19 -22.21 7.80
N MET A 182 25.03 -21.39 6.78
CA MET A 182 25.90 -20.23 6.53
C MET A 182 25.80 -19.10 7.56
N PHE A 183 24.63 -18.93 8.19
CA PHE A 183 24.39 -17.79 9.08
C PHE A 183 24.26 -18.15 10.57
N PHE A 184 24.02 -19.42 10.89
CA PHE A 184 23.71 -19.84 12.27
C PHE A 184 24.82 -20.61 12.98
N GLY A 185 26.01 -20.70 12.39
CA GLY A 185 27.21 -21.05 13.14
C GLY A 185 27.48 -19.96 14.19
N ALA A 186 27.33 -20.34 15.45
CA ALA A 186 27.62 -19.58 16.68
C ALA A 186 28.34 -18.26 16.47
N GLN A 187 27.69 -17.10 16.58
CA GLN A 187 28.35 -15.79 16.76
C GLN A 187 27.90 -14.61 15.89
N LYS A 188 26.85 -14.72 15.01
CA LYS A 188 26.74 -13.66 14.00
C LYS A 188 25.62 -12.66 14.22
N PHE A 189 24.51 -13.07 14.79
CA PHE A 189 23.42 -12.17 15.15
C PHE A 189 23.05 -12.34 16.62
N TYR A 190 22.80 -11.24 17.30
CA TYR A 190 22.25 -11.24 18.64
C TYR A 190 20.72 -11.30 18.54
N GLU A 191 20.12 -12.35 19.04
CA GLU A 191 18.71 -12.60 18.87
C GLU A 191 17.88 -11.87 19.93
N VAL A 192 16.86 -11.15 19.48
CA VAL A 192 15.81 -10.56 20.31
C VAL A 192 14.50 -11.22 19.96
N ILE A 193 13.96 -11.98 20.91
CA ILE A 193 12.66 -12.64 20.76
C ILE A 193 11.58 -11.66 21.20
N VAL A 194 10.68 -11.33 20.27
CA VAL A 194 9.50 -10.50 20.56
C VAL A 194 8.29 -11.43 20.61
N SER A 195 7.81 -11.71 21.81
CA SER A 195 6.63 -12.56 22.03
C SER A 195 5.37 -11.93 21.43
N ALA A 196 4.35 -12.75 21.18
CA ALA A 196 3.03 -12.22 20.89
C ALA A 196 2.53 -11.43 22.13
N PRO A 197 1.77 -10.33 21.92
CA PRO A 197 1.21 -9.59 23.04
C PRO A 197 0.26 -10.47 23.85
N THR A 198 0.23 -10.25 25.16
CA THR A 198 -0.75 -10.86 26.07
C THR A 198 -2.14 -10.24 25.82
N ASP A 199 -3.18 -10.83 26.39
CA ASP A 199 -4.56 -10.34 26.24
C ASP A 199 -4.73 -8.93 26.79
N GLU A 200 -4.09 -8.64 27.92
CA GLU A 200 -4.08 -7.30 28.49
C GLU A 200 -3.36 -6.29 27.60
N GLU A 201 -2.21 -6.68 27.08
CA GLU A 201 -1.47 -5.86 26.13
C GLU A 201 -2.25 -5.63 24.84
N LEU A 202 -2.93 -6.67 24.33
CA LEU A 202 -3.78 -6.54 23.15
C LEU A 202 -4.93 -5.56 23.39
N ARG A 203 -5.57 -5.63 24.57
CA ARG A 203 -6.60 -4.67 25.00
C ARG A 203 -6.06 -3.23 24.99
N ILE A 204 -4.88 -3.01 25.58
CA ILE A 204 -4.23 -1.70 25.60
C ILE A 204 -3.93 -1.22 24.18
N ILE A 205 -3.41 -2.10 23.30
CA ILE A 205 -3.10 -1.77 21.91
C ILE A 205 -4.37 -1.40 21.13
N ILE A 206 -5.47 -2.14 21.32
CA ILE A 206 -6.75 -1.84 20.64
C ILE A 206 -7.28 -0.50 21.15
N ALA A 207 -7.37 -0.29 22.45
CA ALA A 207 -7.88 0.94 23.03
C ALA A 207 -7.09 2.19 22.62
N ALA A 208 -5.76 2.09 22.58
CA ALA A 208 -4.90 3.20 22.17
C ALA A 208 -4.96 3.48 20.66
N SER A 209 -5.14 2.42 19.83
CA SER A 209 -5.19 2.57 18.36
C SER A 209 -6.58 2.97 17.87
N PHE A 210 -7.64 2.57 18.55
CA PHE A 210 -9.03 2.75 18.16
C PHE A 210 -9.85 3.24 19.37
N PRO A 211 -9.91 4.55 19.64
CA PRO A 211 -10.57 5.10 20.82
C PRO A 211 -12.05 4.72 20.95
N LYS A 212 -12.77 4.53 19.84
CA LYS A 212 -14.16 4.08 19.85
C LYS A 212 -14.33 2.63 20.33
N LEU A 213 -13.28 1.83 20.30
CA LEU A 213 -13.27 0.43 20.74
C LEU A 213 -12.57 0.25 22.10
N SER A 214 -12.46 1.31 22.90
CA SER A 214 -11.82 1.26 24.22
C SER A 214 -12.71 0.58 25.28
N GLY A 215 -12.15 0.37 26.47
CA GLY A 215 -12.86 -0.21 27.61
C GLY A 215 -13.29 -1.67 27.40
N PRO A 216 -14.53 -2.03 27.78
CA PRO A 216 -15.06 -3.39 27.68
C PRO A 216 -15.08 -3.93 26.25
N THR A 217 -15.26 -3.05 25.26
CA THR A 217 -15.23 -3.45 23.84
C THR A 217 -13.88 -4.03 23.42
N ALA A 218 -12.78 -3.40 23.84
CA ALA A 218 -11.43 -3.90 23.55
C ALA A 218 -11.20 -5.28 24.20
N TRP A 219 -11.74 -5.49 25.38
CA TRP A 219 -11.67 -6.77 26.07
C TRP A 219 -12.49 -7.86 25.35
N GLY A 220 -13.74 -7.57 24.96
CA GLY A 220 -14.56 -8.50 24.18
C GLY A 220 -13.92 -8.89 22.85
N ILE A 221 -13.24 -7.94 22.18
CA ILE A 221 -12.48 -8.22 20.94
C ILE A 221 -11.24 -9.09 21.24
N ALA A 222 -10.56 -8.89 22.35
CA ALA A 222 -9.41 -9.72 22.75
C ALA A 222 -9.84 -11.18 23.04
N ILE A 223 -10.98 -11.37 23.72
CA ILE A 223 -11.56 -12.70 23.96
C ILE A 223 -11.93 -13.38 22.64
N LEU A 224 -12.64 -12.66 21.75
CA LEU A 224 -12.98 -13.16 20.43
C LEU A 224 -11.72 -13.56 19.64
N TRP A 225 -10.66 -12.77 19.72
CA TRP A 225 -9.38 -13.08 19.08
C TRP A 225 -8.78 -14.40 19.56
N ASN A 226 -8.78 -14.65 20.86
CA ASN A 226 -8.28 -15.89 21.43
C ASN A 226 -9.10 -17.10 20.99
N ALA A 227 -10.43 -16.95 20.96
CA ALA A 227 -11.32 -18.00 20.46
C ALA A 227 -11.04 -18.32 18.97
N ILE A 228 -10.80 -17.29 18.15
CA ILE A 228 -10.42 -17.46 16.74
C ILE A 228 -9.07 -18.19 16.61
N LYS A 229 -8.08 -17.81 17.43
CA LYS A 229 -6.75 -18.46 17.41
C LYS A 229 -6.80 -19.93 17.84
N ALA A 230 -7.68 -20.27 18.76
CA ALA A 230 -7.84 -21.64 19.26
C ALA A 230 -8.30 -22.65 18.19
N VAL A 231 -8.95 -22.19 17.12
CA VAL A 231 -9.36 -23.04 15.99
C VAL A 231 -8.17 -23.63 15.22
N GLY A 232 -6.99 -23.03 15.37
CA GLY A 232 -5.78 -23.48 14.67
C GLY A 232 -5.78 -23.16 13.18
N SER A 233 -4.69 -23.48 12.51
CA SER A 233 -4.56 -23.38 11.05
C SER A 233 -4.21 -24.75 10.47
N THR A 234 -4.80 -25.07 9.33
CA THR A 234 -4.36 -26.23 8.52
C THR A 234 -3.13 -25.83 7.71
N ALA A 235 -2.33 -26.81 7.26
CA ALA A 235 -1.11 -26.54 6.50
C ALA A 235 -1.35 -25.76 5.20
N THR A 236 -2.57 -25.78 4.67
CA THR A 236 -2.97 -25.08 3.43
C THR A 236 -3.62 -23.74 3.66
N ASP A 237 -3.99 -23.42 4.91
CA ASP A 237 -4.69 -22.18 5.21
C ASP A 237 -3.72 -21.07 5.64
N ARG A 238 -4.07 -19.86 5.28
CA ARG A 238 -3.37 -18.67 5.77
C ARG A 238 -3.50 -18.59 7.29
N GLU A 239 -2.37 -18.45 7.98
CA GLU A 239 -2.34 -18.15 9.42
C GLU A 239 -2.99 -16.79 9.69
N ILE A 240 -3.93 -16.75 10.63
CA ILE A 240 -4.57 -15.52 11.10
C ILE A 240 -3.60 -14.81 12.06
N SER A 241 -3.28 -13.56 11.75
CA SER A 241 -2.23 -12.78 12.42
C SER A 241 -2.79 -11.54 13.13
N LEU A 242 -1.96 -10.88 13.96
CA LEU A 242 -2.31 -9.60 14.59
C LEU A 242 -2.67 -8.49 13.58
N ARG A 243 -2.26 -8.62 12.31
CA ARG A 243 -2.68 -7.70 11.25
C ARG A 243 -4.17 -7.85 10.96
N ASP A 244 -4.70 -9.05 11.08
CA ASP A 244 -6.10 -9.32 10.76
C ASP A 244 -7.02 -8.78 11.86
N ILE A 245 -6.66 -8.96 13.14
CA ILE A 245 -7.42 -8.33 14.22
C ILE A 245 -7.38 -6.80 14.15
N ARG A 246 -6.22 -6.22 13.82
CA ARG A 246 -6.11 -4.77 13.64
C ARG A 246 -6.95 -4.28 12.45
N ARG A 247 -6.99 -5.04 11.36
CA ARG A 247 -7.85 -4.76 10.21
C ARG A 247 -9.32 -4.81 10.61
N TYR A 248 -9.70 -5.83 11.37
CA TYR A 248 -11.05 -5.94 11.90
C TYR A 248 -11.42 -4.73 12.77
N CYS A 249 -10.58 -4.35 13.73
CA CYS A 249 -10.78 -3.17 14.56
C CYS A 249 -10.87 -1.87 13.72
N SER A 250 -10.03 -1.69 12.71
CA SER A 250 -10.09 -0.53 11.82
C SER A 250 -11.42 -0.44 11.06
N ARG A 251 -11.96 -1.58 10.62
CA ARG A 251 -13.26 -1.65 9.96
C ARG A 251 -14.41 -1.39 10.92
N LEU A 252 -14.33 -1.90 12.15
CA LEU A 252 -15.32 -1.59 13.19
C LEU A 252 -15.30 -0.12 13.58
N ASP A 253 -14.13 0.49 13.70
CA ASP A 253 -13.99 1.92 14.00
C ASP A 253 -14.61 2.80 12.89
N ALA A 254 -14.46 2.39 11.63
CA ALA A 254 -15.09 3.05 10.49
C ALA A 254 -16.61 2.83 10.42
N LEU A 255 -17.10 1.68 10.90
CA LEU A 255 -18.52 1.34 10.95
C LEU A 255 -19.27 2.16 12.01
N LEU A 256 -18.60 2.45 13.13
CA LEU A 256 -19.20 3.20 14.24
C LEU A 256 -19.29 4.70 13.91
N PRO A 257 -20.41 5.36 14.22
CA PRO A 257 -20.59 6.79 13.98
C PRO A 257 -19.53 7.62 14.73
N ALA A 258 -19.22 8.80 14.24
CA ALA A 258 -18.25 9.70 14.89
C ALA A 258 -18.69 10.13 16.31
N SER A 259 -19.99 10.14 16.57
CA SER A 259 -20.57 10.46 17.87
C SER A 259 -20.52 9.29 18.86
N TYR A 260 -20.15 8.10 18.43
CA TYR A 260 -20.11 6.94 19.32
C TYR A 260 -19.05 7.14 20.39
N ARG A 261 -19.48 6.96 21.64
CA ARG A 261 -18.61 6.94 22.83
C ARG A 261 -18.74 5.56 23.46
N PRO A 262 -17.62 4.88 23.74
CA PRO A 262 -17.67 3.64 24.52
C PRO A 262 -18.26 3.93 25.90
N LEU A 263 -19.04 2.99 26.40
CA LEU A 263 -19.52 3.08 27.78
C LEU A 263 -18.34 2.93 28.74
N ASP A 264 -18.10 3.93 29.56
CA ASP A 264 -17.17 3.84 30.71
C ASP A 264 -17.86 2.99 31.80
N VAL A 265 -17.92 1.70 31.59
CA VAL A 265 -18.31 0.78 32.67
C VAL A 265 -17.05 0.41 33.40
N ASP A 266 -16.91 0.86 34.64
CA ASP A 266 -15.92 0.35 35.56
C ASP A 266 -16.18 -1.16 35.70
N THR A 267 -15.50 -1.91 34.89
CA THR A 267 -15.50 -3.37 34.98
C THR A 267 -14.56 -3.81 36.08
N SER A 268 -15.04 -3.68 37.32
CA SER A 268 -14.56 -4.53 38.40
C SER A 268 -14.87 -5.99 38.01
N HIS A 269 -13.85 -6.74 37.86
CA HIS A 269 -13.61 -7.98 37.12
C HIS A 269 -14.48 -9.21 37.44
N GLU A 270 -15.59 -9.14 38.15
CA GLU A 270 -16.11 -10.35 38.82
C GLU A 270 -17.37 -10.99 38.22
N GLN A 271 -18.07 -10.42 37.24
CA GLN A 271 -19.34 -11.06 36.80
C GLN A 271 -19.77 -10.87 35.33
N ILE A 272 -18.90 -10.50 34.42
CA ILE A 272 -19.33 -10.43 33.02
C ILE A 272 -19.05 -11.77 32.34
N ASP A 273 -20.10 -12.42 31.87
CA ASP A 273 -19.99 -13.59 31.01
C ASP A 273 -19.10 -13.24 29.81
N HIS A 274 -17.94 -13.88 29.73
CA HIS A 274 -16.90 -13.58 28.74
C HIS A 274 -17.40 -13.58 27.29
N VAL A 275 -18.44 -14.34 26.99
CA VAL A 275 -19.05 -14.45 25.67
C VAL A 275 -20.03 -13.31 25.38
N GLY A 276 -20.70 -12.79 26.40
CA GLY A 276 -21.74 -11.75 26.27
C GLY A 276 -21.26 -10.31 26.17
N VAL A 277 -19.95 -10.05 26.37
CA VAL A 277 -19.42 -8.67 26.43
C VAL A 277 -19.74 -7.85 25.19
N LEU A 278 -19.52 -8.37 24.00
CA LEU A 278 -19.79 -7.63 22.77
C LEU A 278 -21.30 -7.43 22.54
N VAL A 279 -22.12 -8.34 23.02
CA VAL A 279 -23.60 -8.21 22.95
C VAL A 279 -24.08 -7.07 23.82
N SER A 280 -23.55 -6.94 25.02
CA SER A 280 -23.92 -5.85 25.95
C SER A 280 -23.42 -4.48 25.46
N MET A 281 -22.22 -4.43 24.84
CA MET A 281 -21.67 -3.19 24.29
C MET A 281 -22.38 -2.73 23.01
N PHE A 282 -22.89 -3.64 22.22
CA PHE A 282 -23.60 -3.36 20.96
C PHE A 282 -25.04 -3.91 20.98
N PRO A 283 -25.98 -3.23 21.65
CA PRO A 283 -27.35 -3.72 21.79
C PRO A 283 -28.09 -3.78 20.45
N ASN A 284 -27.72 -2.97 19.46
CA ASN A 284 -28.33 -2.95 18.14
C ASN A 284 -28.00 -4.25 17.37
N PRO A 285 -29.00 -5.10 17.05
CA PRO A 285 -28.76 -6.35 16.33
C PRO A 285 -28.25 -6.14 14.90
N THR A 286 -28.69 -5.08 14.19
CA THR A 286 -28.23 -4.80 12.83
C THR A 286 -26.74 -4.46 12.80
N LEU A 287 -26.25 -3.71 13.78
CA LEU A 287 -24.82 -3.41 13.91
C LEU A 287 -24.00 -4.69 14.17
N ARG A 288 -24.51 -5.60 15.00
CA ARG A 288 -23.85 -6.89 15.25
C ARG A 288 -23.81 -7.79 14.00
N GLU A 289 -24.83 -7.73 13.16
CA GLU A 289 -24.86 -8.40 11.85
C GLU A 289 -23.78 -7.83 10.93
N GLU A 290 -23.65 -6.50 10.89
CA GLU A 290 -22.59 -5.83 10.12
C GLU A 290 -21.18 -6.17 10.65
N MET A 291 -21.00 -6.20 11.96
CA MET A 291 -19.75 -6.64 12.61
C MET A 291 -19.41 -8.11 12.24
N PHE A 292 -20.42 -8.98 12.16
CA PHE A 292 -20.25 -10.36 11.71
C PHE A 292 -19.78 -10.42 10.25
N LEU A 293 -20.37 -9.61 9.37
CA LEU A 293 -19.96 -9.55 7.96
C LEU A 293 -18.53 -9.03 7.80
N GLU A 294 -18.09 -8.07 8.63
CA GLU A 294 -16.69 -7.63 8.65
C GLU A 294 -15.76 -8.73 9.13
N ALA A 295 -16.13 -9.45 10.20
CA ALA A 295 -15.35 -10.60 10.69
C ALA A 295 -15.25 -11.70 9.63
N ARG A 296 -16.34 -12.00 8.91
CA ARG A 296 -16.33 -12.92 7.77
C ARG A 296 -15.28 -12.50 6.74
N ASP A 297 -15.33 -11.25 6.32
CA ASP A 297 -14.46 -10.75 5.24
C ASP A 297 -12.98 -10.74 5.63
N VAL A 298 -12.67 -10.55 6.91
CA VAL A 298 -11.30 -10.50 7.43
C VAL A 298 -10.75 -11.90 7.75
N PHE A 299 -11.51 -12.73 8.45
CA PHE A 299 -10.98 -13.96 9.05
C PHE A 299 -11.22 -15.22 8.23
N PHE A 300 -12.35 -15.33 7.52
CA PHE A 300 -12.72 -16.56 6.82
C PHE A 300 -13.34 -16.39 5.43
N GLY A 301 -13.47 -15.16 4.95
CA GLY A 301 -14.06 -14.89 3.63
C GLY A 301 -13.21 -15.30 2.43
N ALA A 302 -11.94 -15.64 2.65
CA ALA A 302 -11.02 -16.13 1.63
C ALA A 302 -10.71 -17.64 1.80
N ALA A 303 -11.60 -18.40 2.44
CA ALA A 303 -11.42 -19.83 2.62
C ALA A 303 -11.22 -20.53 1.27
N SER A 304 -10.20 -21.38 1.20
CA SER A 304 -9.92 -22.16 -0.01
C SER A 304 -11.04 -23.16 -0.30
N LEU A 305 -11.07 -23.71 -1.51
CA LEU A 305 -12.11 -24.67 -1.91
C LEU A 305 -11.96 -26.06 -1.26
N THR A 306 -10.91 -26.27 -0.46
CA THR A 306 -10.67 -27.55 0.24
C THR A 306 -11.70 -27.79 1.33
N SER A 307 -12.03 -29.05 1.59
CA SER A 307 -12.99 -29.44 2.64
C SER A 307 -12.53 -28.96 4.03
N ALA A 308 -11.26 -29.13 4.35
CA ALA A 308 -10.67 -28.69 5.62
C ALA A 308 -10.80 -27.18 5.84
N SER A 309 -10.54 -26.37 4.80
CA SER A 309 -10.69 -24.93 4.85
C SER A 309 -12.14 -24.50 5.06
N ARG A 310 -13.10 -25.21 4.44
CA ARG A 310 -14.54 -24.96 4.65
C ARG A 310 -14.97 -25.29 6.08
N THR A 311 -14.53 -26.43 6.62
CA THR A 311 -14.82 -26.82 8.01
C THR A 311 -14.29 -25.77 8.99
N ARG A 312 -13.06 -25.29 8.77
CA ARG A 312 -12.48 -24.21 9.57
C ARG A 312 -13.27 -22.92 9.47
N ALA A 313 -13.65 -22.52 8.25
CA ALA A 313 -14.46 -21.31 8.03
C ALA A 313 -15.81 -21.40 8.75
N THR A 314 -16.44 -22.58 8.76
CA THR A 314 -17.71 -22.82 9.46
C THR A 314 -17.52 -22.71 10.98
N ALA A 315 -16.43 -23.28 11.52
CA ALA A 315 -16.09 -23.18 12.94
C ALA A 315 -15.83 -21.72 13.36
N LEU A 316 -15.06 -20.96 12.57
CA LEU A 316 -14.81 -19.54 12.80
C LEU A 316 -16.10 -18.72 12.76
N ALA A 317 -16.97 -19.00 11.78
CA ALA A 317 -18.27 -18.33 11.69
C ALA A 317 -19.16 -18.62 12.91
N ALA A 318 -19.14 -19.86 13.44
CA ALA A 318 -19.87 -20.21 14.64
C ALA A 318 -19.35 -19.44 15.88
N ILE A 319 -18.04 -19.38 16.06
CA ILE A 319 -17.41 -18.65 17.18
C ILE A 319 -17.77 -17.17 17.12
N VAL A 320 -17.59 -16.53 15.96
CA VAL A 320 -17.91 -15.09 15.80
C VAL A 320 -19.40 -14.84 16.06
N ALA A 321 -20.28 -15.71 15.56
CA ALA A 321 -21.72 -15.59 15.78
C ALA A 321 -22.08 -15.66 17.28
N VAL A 322 -21.50 -16.58 18.03
CA VAL A 322 -21.72 -16.73 19.48
C VAL A 322 -21.27 -15.49 20.22
N HIS A 323 -20.08 -14.97 19.95
CA HIS A 323 -19.58 -13.74 20.62
C HIS A 323 -20.38 -12.48 20.26
N LEU A 324 -21.03 -12.45 19.09
CA LEU A 324 -21.92 -11.35 18.69
C LEU A 324 -23.40 -11.61 19.03
N GLY A 325 -23.71 -12.72 19.71
CA GLY A 325 -25.09 -13.06 20.09
C GLY A 325 -26.02 -13.27 18.90
N LEU A 326 -25.52 -13.83 17.81
CA LEU A 326 -26.32 -14.17 16.64
C LEU A 326 -26.79 -15.61 16.71
N THR A 327 -28.06 -15.85 16.40
CA THR A 327 -28.61 -17.21 16.30
C THR A 327 -27.98 -17.97 15.14
N GLN A 328 -28.00 -19.30 15.21
CA GLN A 328 -27.49 -20.14 14.13
C GLN A 328 -28.23 -19.88 12.80
N GLU A 329 -29.55 -19.75 12.84
CA GLU A 329 -30.37 -19.45 11.66
C GLU A 329 -29.95 -18.11 11.01
N LYS A 330 -29.76 -17.06 11.84
CA LYS A 330 -29.35 -15.76 11.35
C LYS A 330 -27.95 -15.76 10.76
N ARG A 331 -27.00 -16.47 11.39
CA ARG A 331 -25.65 -16.70 10.85
C ARG A 331 -25.73 -17.33 9.46
N ASP A 332 -26.48 -18.44 9.34
CA ASP A 332 -26.60 -19.20 8.09
C ASP A 332 -27.29 -18.37 7.00
N TRP A 333 -28.29 -17.57 7.38
CA TRP A 333 -28.91 -16.61 6.47
C TRP A 333 -27.93 -15.55 5.98
N LEU A 334 -27.11 -14.93 6.88
CA LEU A 334 -26.10 -13.94 6.52
C LEU A 334 -25.04 -14.52 5.56
N LEU A 335 -24.68 -15.77 5.73
CA LEU A 335 -23.69 -16.45 4.88
C LEU A 335 -24.27 -16.88 3.53
N SER A 336 -25.53 -17.33 3.50
CA SER A 336 -26.11 -18.00 2.33
C SER A 336 -27.13 -17.16 1.54
N GLN A 337 -27.88 -16.26 2.17
CA GLN A 337 -29.02 -15.59 1.55
C GLN A 337 -28.90 -14.05 1.51
N HIS A 338 -28.14 -13.46 2.42
CA HIS A 338 -27.98 -12.00 2.50
C HIS A 338 -27.50 -11.40 1.18
N VAL A 339 -28.21 -10.37 0.68
CA VAL A 339 -27.86 -9.58 -0.50
C VAL A 339 -27.64 -8.14 -0.07
N PRO A 340 -26.44 -7.56 -0.23
CA PRO A 340 -26.22 -6.15 0.05
C PRO A 340 -27.05 -5.26 -0.89
N GLU A 341 -27.75 -4.29 -0.32
CA GLU A 341 -28.45 -3.28 -1.11
C GLU A 341 -27.49 -2.36 -1.84
N VAL A 342 -27.86 -1.97 -3.05
CA VAL A 342 -27.12 -0.99 -3.87
C VAL A 342 -28.03 0.20 -4.10
N VAL A 343 -27.73 1.31 -3.45
CA VAL A 343 -28.59 2.52 -3.47
C VAL A 343 -27.74 3.73 -3.87
N ASN A 344 -28.21 4.45 -4.88
CA ASN A 344 -27.64 5.75 -5.24
C ASN A 344 -28.29 6.84 -4.36
N GLU A 345 -27.49 7.55 -3.59
CA GLU A 345 -27.95 8.71 -2.84
C GLU A 345 -27.91 9.95 -3.75
N VAL A 346 -29.05 10.59 -3.89
CA VAL A 346 -29.25 11.70 -4.82
C VAL A 346 -29.52 12.98 -4.04
N ASP A 347 -28.87 14.07 -4.42
CA ASP A 347 -29.14 15.41 -3.89
C ASP A 347 -30.52 15.92 -4.32
N PRO A 348 -31.08 16.95 -3.65
CA PRO A 348 -32.32 17.61 -4.06
C PRO A 348 -32.30 18.09 -5.53
N ASN A 349 -31.12 18.30 -6.09
CA ASN A 349 -30.92 18.73 -7.48
C ASN A 349 -30.87 17.55 -8.48
N GLY A 350 -31.07 16.31 -8.03
CA GLY A 350 -31.05 15.11 -8.89
C GLY A 350 -29.64 14.56 -9.21
N HIS A 351 -28.60 15.08 -8.59
CA HIS A 351 -27.24 14.56 -8.81
C HIS A 351 -26.86 13.48 -7.79
N THR A 352 -26.30 12.37 -8.27
CA THR A 352 -25.79 11.31 -7.40
C THR A 352 -24.57 11.80 -6.64
N THR A 353 -24.64 11.87 -5.32
CA THR A 353 -23.55 12.31 -4.43
C THR A 353 -22.77 11.17 -3.84
N ALA A 354 -23.44 10.07 -3.53
CA ALA A 354 -22.83 8.90 -2.96
C ALA A 354 -23.51 7.61 -3.44
N LEU A 355 -22.76 6.53 -3.40
CA LEU A 355 -23.24 5.18 -3.62
C LEU A 355 -23.19 4.43 -2.29
N ARG A 356 -24.33 3.92 -1.83
CA ARG A 356 -24.42 3.04 -0.67
C ARG A 356 -24.46 1.58 -1.14
N LEU A 357 -23.52 0.80 -0.66
CA LEU A 357 -23.35 -0.63 -0.96
C LEU A 357 -23.45 -1.43 0.35
N GLY A 358 -24.66 -1.84 0.70
CA GLY A 358 -24.96 -2.41 2.00
C GLY A 358 -24.59 -1.44 3.12
N ARG A 359 -23.59 -1.80 3.91
CA ARG A 359 -23.09 -1.03 5.07
C ARG A 359 -22.11 0.12 4.73
N ILE A 360 -21.62 0.19 3.50
CA ILE A 360 -20.59 1.15 3.10
C ILE A 360 -21.16 2.24 2.19
N ARG A 361 -20.73 3.48 2.46
CA ARG A 361 -21.04 4.65 1.67
C ARG A 361 -19.77 5.17 0.99
N LEU A 362 -19.78 5.26 -0.33
CA LEU A 362 -18.67 5.78 -1.12
C LEU A 362 -19.08 7.07 -1.85
N PRO A 363 -18.27 8.12 -1.81
CA PRO A 363 -18.57 9.35 -2.55
C PRO A 363 -18.40 9.11 -4.05
N VAL A 364 -19.37 9.59 -4.83
CA VAL A 364 -19.33 9.59 -6.29
C VAL A 364 -18.57 10.82 -6.76
N SER A 365 -17.69 10.66 -7.76
CA SER A 365 -16.92 11.78 -8.30
C SER A 365 -17.82 12.71 -9.11
N THR A 366 -17.79 14.01 -8.78
CA THR A 366 -18.51 15.06 -9.51
C THR A 366 -17.68 15.70 -10.61
N SER A 367 -16.42 15.27 -10.80
CA SER A 367 -15.54 15.84 -11.82
C SER A 367 -16.03 15.45 -13.22
N LYS A 368 -16.39 16.45 -14.02
CA LYS A 368 -16.81 16.30 -15.43
C LYS A 368 -15.66 15.89 -16.38
N LEU A 369 -14.46 15.65 -15.85
CA LEU A 369 -13.24 15.54 -16.66
C LEU A 369 -13.02 14.16 -17.28
N ASP A 370 -13.67 13.12 -16.80
CA ASP A 370 -13.54 11.78 -17.38
C ASP A 370 -14.93 11.14 -17.46
N ILE A 371 -15.64 11.44 -18.55
CA ILE A 371 -16.84 10.68 -18.89
C ILE A 371 -16.36 9.29 -19.26
N ILE A 372 -16.42 8.37 -18.30
CA ILE A 372 -16.23 6.95 -18.60
C ILE A 372 -17.39 6.56 -19.51
N PRO A 373 -17.14 6.09 -20.76
CA PRO A 373 -18.22 5.65 -21.62
C PRO A 373 -19.04 4.60 -20.87
N PRO A 374 -20.36 4.64 -20.94
CA PRO A 374 -21.22 3.65 -20.27
C PRO A 374 -20.76 2.26 -20.73
N PRO A 375 -20.78 1.26 -19.83
CA PRO A 375 -20.36 -0.08 -20.17
C PRO A 375 -21.18 -0.57 -21.39
N THR A 376 -20.49 -1.06 -22.40
CA THR A 376 -21.10 -1.52 -23.66
C THR A 376 -22.06 -2.70 -23.47
N ARG A 377 -22.04 -3.33 -22.31
CA ARG A 377 -22.92 -4.44 -21.93
C ARG A 377 -23.59 -4.17 -20.58
N PRO A 378 -24.88 -4.46 -20.43
CA PRO A 378 -25.55 -4.33 -19.14
C PRO A 378 -24.93 -5.30 -18.12
N PHE A 379 -24.68 -4.82 -16.91
CA PHE A 379 -24.17 -5.64 -15.82
C PHE A 379 -25.34 -6.32 -15.10
N ALA A 380 -25.35 -7.65 -15.05
CA ALA A 380 -26.35 -8.40 -14.31
C ALA A 380 -26.00 -8.42 -12.82
N MET A 381 -26.79 -7.67 -12.02
CA MET A 381 -26.61 -7.64 -10.58
C MET A 381 -27.24 -8.89 -9.96
N HIS A 382 -26.45 -9.88 -9.62
CA HIS A 382 -26.85 -11.08 -8.90
C HIS A 382 -26.14 -11.15 -7.55
N ARG A 383 -26.67 -11.95 -6.61
CA ARG A 383 -26.18 -12.01 -5.23
C ARG A 383 -24.66 -12.12 -5.08
N PRO A 384 -23.93 -13.06 -5.72
CA PRO A 384 -22.48 -13.12 -5.64
C PRO A 384 -21.79 -11.84 -6.10
N ALA A 385 -22.28 -11.19 -7.16
CA ALA A 385 -21.73 -9.93 -7.66
C ALA A 385 -21.96 -8.77 -6.67
N ALA A 386 -23.18 -8.63 -6.11
CA ALA A 386 -23.50 -7.64 -5.10
C ALA A 386 -22.66 -7.82 -3.83
N THR A 387 -22.50 -9.06 -3.37
CA THR A 387 -21.67 -9.39 -2.21
C THR A 387 -20.18 -9.05 -2.48
N LEU A 388 -19.67 -9.44 -3.65
CA LEU A 388 -18.28 -9.13 -4.03
C LEU A 388 -18.08 -7.62 -4.13
N MET A 389 -19.02 -6.90 -4.74
CA MET A 389 -18.97 -5.44 -4.89
C MET A 389 -18.98 -4.73 -3.53
N SER A 390 -19.83 -5.17 -2.59
CA SER A 390 -19.84 -4.64 -1.21
C SER A 390 -18.52 -4.87 -0.49
N ARG A 391 -17.90 -6.05 -0.64
CA ARG A 391 -16.57 -6.36 -0.06
C ARG A 391 -15.47 -5.48 -0.65
N ILE A 392 -15.48 -5.26 -1.97
CA ILE A 392 -14.53 -4.37 -2.64
C ILE A 392 -14.74 -2.93 -2.15
N ALA A 393 -15.99 -2.48 -2.04
CA ALA A 393 -16.34 -1.16 -1.53
C ALA A 393 -15.81 -0.91 -0.11
N THR A 394 -15.91 -1.91 0.78
CA THR A 394 -15.31 -1.86 2.12
C THR A 394 -13.80 -1.64 2.04
N CYS A 395 -13.10 -2.40 1.20
CA CYS A 395 -11.66 -2.24 1.04
C CYS A 395 -11.27 -0.87 0.46
N ILE A 396 -12.08 -0.33 -0.48
CA ILE A 396 -11.85 1.01 -1.03
C ILE A 396 -12.03 2.08 0.06
N SER A 397 -13.06 1.96 0.90
CA SER A 397 -13.34 2.93 1.97
C SER A 397 -12.25 2.95 3.04
N THR A 398 -11.65 1.80 3.32
CA THR A 398 -10.56 1.65 4.31
C THR A 398 -9.16 1.78 3.70
N GLY A 399 -9.05 1.96 2.38
CA GLY A 399 -7.75 2.07 1.69
C GLY A 399 -6.96 0.75 1.65
N GLU A 400 -7.64 -0.39 1.73
CA GLU A 400 -7.03 -1.71 1.72
C GLU A 400 -6.85 -2.23 0.29
N PRO A 401 -5.70 -2.86 -0.04
CA PRO A 401 -5.52 -3.54 -1.32
C PRO A 401 -6.40 -4.79 -1.41
N VAL A 402 -6.93 -5.06 -2.59
CA VAL A 402 -7.83 -6.19 -2.86
C VAL A 402 -7.15 -7.17 -3.82
N LEU A 403 -7.14 -8.45 -3.47
CA LEU A 403 -6.78 -9.55 -4.37
C LEU A 403 -8.02 -10.39 -4.68
N LEU A 404 -8.42 -10.44 -5.94
CA LEU A 404 -9.51 -11.29 -6.42
C LEU A 404 -8.95 -12.55 -7.06
N THR A 405 -9.27 -13.69 -6.48
CA THR A 405 -8.91 -15.01 -7.01
C THR A 405 -10.17 -15.75 -7.48
N GLY A 406 -10.06 -16.58 -8.48
CA GLY A 406 -11.16 -17.37 -9.01
C GLY A 406 -10.91 -17.75 -10.47
N GLU A 407 -11.73 -18.63 -11.00
CA GLU A 407 -11.66 -19.11 -12.38
C GLU A 407 -11.89 -17.98 -13.40
N THR A 408 -11.46 -18.21 -14.65
CA THR A 408 -11.74 -17.29 -15.75
C THR A 408 -13.25 -17.23 -16.00
N GLY A 409 -13.76 -16.05 -16.35
CA GLY A 409 -15.20 -15.87 -16.62
C GLY A 409 -16.10 -15.64 -15.38
N THR A 410 -15.57 -15.72 -14.16
CA THR A 410 -16.36 -15.47 -12.92
C THR A 410 -16.75 -14.01 -12.66
N GLY A 411 -16.46 -13.11 -13.60
CA GLY A 411 -16.88 -11.71 -13.51
C GLY A 411 -15.99 -10.80 -12.65
N LYS A 412 -14.78 -11.23 -12.26
CA LYS A 412 -13.86 -10.44 -11.41
C LYS A 412 -13.63 -9.02 -11.92
N THR A 413 -13.23 -8.90 -13.17
CA THR A 413 -12.97 -7.60 -13.82
C THR A 413 -14.26 -6.83 -14.06
N SER A 414 -15.34 -7.51 -14.45
CA SER A 414 -16.64 -6.90 -14.72
C SER A 414 -17.23 -6.20 -13.49
N VAL A 415 -17.09 -6.81 -12.29
CA VAL A 415 -17.55 -6.20 -11.03
C VAL A 415 -16.77 -4.92 -10.73
N ILE A 416 -15.41 -4.92 -10.94
CA ILE A 416 -14.58 -3.73 -10.70
C ILE A 416 -14.93 -2.63 -11.71
N THR A 417 -15.08 -2.98 -12.99
CA THR A 417 -15.44 -2.02 -14.05
C THR A 417 -16.81 -1.40 -13.76
N HIS A 418 -17.78 -2.22 -13.36
CA HIS A 418 -19.11 -1.74 -13.02
C HIS A 418 -19.08 -0.81 -11.79
N LEU A 419 -18.36 -1.18 -10.73
CA LEU A 419 -18.19 -0.35 -9.53
C LEU A 419 -17.51 0.99 -9.87
N ALA A 420 -16.45 0.99 -10.70
CA ALA A 420 -15.78 2.20 -11.15
C ALA A 420 -16.75 3.11 -11.95
N SER A 421 -17.60 2.53 -12.80
CA SER A 421 -18.63 3.25 -13.53
C SER A 421 -19.67 3.88 -12.59
N LEU A 422 -20.16 3.16 -11.58
CA LEU A 422 -21.12 3.69 -10.59
C LEU A 422 -20.51 4.83 -9.75
N LEU A 423 -19.21 4.78 -9.47
CA LEU A 423 -18.50 5.81 -8.70
C LEU A 423 -18.01 6.98 -9.57
N HIS A 424 -18.23 6.92 -10.88
CA HIS A 424 -17.69 7.88 -11.87
C HIS A 424 -16.17 8.08 -11.71
N ARG A 425 -15.42 6.99 -11.48
CA ARG A 425 -13.97 7.01 -11.32
C ARG A 425 -13.28 6.31 -12.48
N PRO A 426 -12.20 6.90 -13.04
CA PRO A 426 -11.45 6.25 -14.10
C PRO A 426 -10.79 4.97 -13.58
N LEU A 427 -10.87 3.89 -14.37
CA LEU A 427 -10.25 2.61 -14.10
C LEU A 427 -9.07 2.41 -15.07
N ILE A 428 -7.87 2.27 -14.53
CA ILE A 428 -6.67 1.92 -15.28
C ILE A 428 -6.43 0.42 -15.14
N SER A 429 -6.51 -0.32 -16.24
CA SER A 429 -6.21 -1.75 -16.26
C SER A 429 -4.82 -1.99 -16.84
N VAL A 430 -4.00 -2.77 -16.13
CA VAL A 430 -2.69 -3.22 -16.60
C VAL A 430 -2.68 -4.74 -16.61
N ASN A 431 -2.40 -5.34 -17.78
CA ASN A 431 -2.25 -6.78 -17.89
C ASN A 431 -0.80 -7.16 -17.58
N LEU A 432 -0.62 -7.97 -16.56
CA LEU A 432 0.68 -8.52 -16.19
C LEU A 432 0.85 -9.89 -16.85
N SER A 433 1.92 -10.05 -17.61
CA SER A 433 2.37 -11.30 -18.24
C SER A 433 3.75 -11.69 -17.70
N GLN A 434 4.21 -12.88 -18.05
CA GLN A 434 5.58 -13.30 -17.69
C GLN A 434 6.67 -12.42 -18.33
N GLN A 435 6.33 -11.68 -19.39
CA GLN A 435 7.22 -10.76 -20.10
C GLN A 435 7.14 -9.32 -19.55
N THR A 436 6.23 -9.05 -18.61
CA THR A 436 6.09 -7.70 -18.02
C THR A 436 7.24 -7.43 -17.08
N GLU A 437 8.03 -6.42 -17.41
CA GLU A 437 9.15 -5.98 -16.60
C GLU A 437 8.72 -4.87 -15.62
N SER A 438 9.49 -4.71 -14.55
CA SER A 438 9.29 -3.59 -13.60
C SER A 438 9.40 -2.22 -14.28
N SER A 439 10.18 -2.13 -15.36
CA SER A 439 10.31 -0.97 -16.23
C SER A 439 8.99 -0.56 -16.90
N ASP A 440 8.10 -1.51 -17.20
CA ASP A 440 6.80 -1.24 -17.82
C ASP A 440 5.84 -0.55 -16.84
N LEU A 441 5.97 -0.85 -15.54
CA LEU A 441 5.17 -0.25 -14.48
C LEU A 441 5.75 1.07 -13.95
N LEU A 442 7.06 1.11 -13.76
CA LEU A 442 7.75 2.26 -13.17
C LEU A 442 8.19 3.29 -14.21
N GLY A 443 8.20 2.89 -15.48
CA GLY A 443 8.77 3.64 -16.58
C GLY A 443 10.26 3.35 -16.77
N SER A 444 10.69 3.40 -18.01
CA SER A 444 12.08 3.26 -18.41
C SER A 444 12.48 4.38 -19.36
N PHE A 445 13.78 4.67 -19.42
CA PHE A 445 14.30 5.54 -20.45
C PHE A 445 14.48 4.71 -21.74
N ARG A 446 13.58 4.91 -22.70
CA ARG A 446 13.70 4.35 -24.03
C ARG A 446 13.96 5.49 -25.03
N PRO A 447 14.82 5.31 -26.03
CA PRO A 447 14.93 6.27 -27.09
C PRO A 447 13.57 6.33 -27.82
N ILE A 448 12.92 7.46 -27.79
CA ILE A 448 11.62 7.68 -28.44
C ILE A 448 11.88 8.48 -29.72
N ASP A 449 11.38 8.00 -30.88
CA ASP A 449 11.31 8.82 -32.06
C ASP A 449 10.42 10.04 -31.79
N ALA A 450 10.96 11.21 -32.01
CA ALA A 450 10.24 12.48 -31.82
C ALA A 450 8.93 12.58 -32.64
N ARG A 451 8.76 11.72 -33.66
CA ARG A 451 7.53 11.63 -34.45
C ARG A 451 6.33 11.17 -33.64
N ILE A 452 6.52 10.24 -32.69
CA ILE A 452 5.41 9.68 -31.88
C ILE A 452 4.80 10.77 -30.98
N PRO A 453 5.55 11.38 -30.04
CA PRO A 453 5.01 12.45 -29.19
C PRO A 453 4.64 13.70 -29.99
N GLY A 454 5.33 13.96 -31.11
CA GLY A 454 5.01 15.08 -32.00
C GLY A 454 3.66 14.93 -32.70
N SER A 455 3.30 13.73 -33.13
CA SER A 455 1.99 13.44 -33.72
C SER A 455 0.86 13.53 -32.70
N GLU A 456 1.09 13.03 -31.50
CA GLU A 456 0.12 13.12 -30.39
C GLU A 456 -0.13 14.58 -29.97
N LEU A 457 0.93 15.37 -29.83
CA LEU A 457 0.83 16.80 -29.56
C LEU A 457 0.10 17.55 -30.68
N GLN A 458 0.32 17.16 -31.94
CA GLN A 458 -0.38 17.77 -33.09
C GLN A 458 -1.90 17.50 -33.01
N LEU A 459 -2.32 16.31 -32.62
CA LEU A 459 -3.75 16.00 -32.48
C LEU A 459 -4.38 16.84 -31.36
N GLN A 460 -3.75 16.88 -30.21
CA GLN A 460 -4.22 17.69 -29.08
C GLN A 460 -4.24 19.19 -29.41
N PHE A 461 -3.22 19.65 -30.16
CA PHE A 461 -3.16 21.02 -30.64
C PHE A 461 -4.32 21.34 -31.59
N LEU A 462 -4.62 20.46 -32.54
CA LEU A 462 -5.70 20.67 -33.51
C LEU A 462 -7.08 20.69 -32.83
N ASP A 463 -7.33 19.84 -31.85
CA ASP A 463 -8.57 19.86 -31.08
C ASP A 463 -8.75 21.20 -30.35
N LEU A 464 -7.69 21.69 -29.71
CA LEU A 464 -7.71 23.00 -29.05
C LEU A 464 -7.84 24.14 -30.06
N PHE A 465 -7.13 24.08 -31.19
CA PHE A 465 -7.16 25.09 -32.23
C PHE A 465 -8.55 25.20 -32.85
N ARG A 466 -9.19 24.09 -33.18
CA ARG A 466 -10.54 24.03 -33.75
C ARG A 466 -11.62 24.51 -32.79
N SER A 467 -11.42 24.32 -31.48
CA SER A 467 -12.32 24.87 -30.46
C SER A 467 -12.20 26.39 -30.30
N THR A 468 -11.05 26.96 -30.67
CA THR A 468 -10.73 28.40 -30.48
C THR A 468 -10.91 29.21 -31.76
N PHE A 469 -10.60 28.64 -32.93
CA PHE A 469 -10.58 29.33 -34.21
C PHE A 469 -11.54 28.70 -35.21
N SER A 470 -12.04 29.53 -36.16
CA SER A 470 -12.92 29.06 -37.26
C SER A 470 -12.14 28.19 -38.24
N GLN A 471 -12.59 26.96 -38.42
CA GLN A 471 -11.98 25.95 -39.28
C GLN A 471 -11.89 26.41 -40.75
N LYS A 472 -12.97 27.02 -41.27
CA LYS A 472 -13.03 27.46 -42.68
C LYS A 472 -11.97 28.49 -43.05
N LYS A 473 -11.54 29.33 -42.16
CA LYS A 473 -10.56 30.40 -42.41
C LYS A 473 -9.11 29.96 -42.21
N ASN A 474 -8.87 28.83 -41.54
CA ASN A 474 -7.54 28.43 -41.09
C ASN A 474 -7.05 27.08 -41.67
N VAL A 475 -7.69 26.57 -42.73
CA VAL A 475 -7.34 25.28 -43.37
C VAL A 475 -5.86 25.24 -43.76
N LYS A 476 -5.34 26.29 -44.40
CA LYS A 476 -3.94 26.37 -44.83
C LYS A 476 -2.96 26.34 -43.63
N PHE A 477 -3.36 26.85 -42.48
CA PHE A 477 -2.54 26.81 -41.25
C PHE A 477 -2.50 25.39 -40.68
N GLU A 478 -3.65 24.71 -40.62
CA GLU A 478 -3.72 23.31 -40.17
C GLU A 478 -2.88 22.41 -41.09
N GLU A 479 -2.98 22.57 -42.40
CA GLU A 479 -2.14 21.83 -43.36
C GLU A 479 -0.65 22.10 -43.19
N SER A 480 -0.27 23.36 -42.96
CA SER A 480 1.13 23.73 -42.70
C SER A 480 1.70 23.10 -41.45
N THR A 481 0.90 23.02 -40.35
CA THR A 481 1.30 22.36 -39.12
C THR A 481 1.44 20.84 -39.33
N TRP A 482 0.48 20.19 -40.02
CA TRP A 482 0.56 18.79 -40.37
C TRP A 482 1.79 18.47 -41.24
N LYS A 483 2.04 19.27 -42.25
CA LYS A 483 3.20 19.10 -43.11
C LYS A 483 4.51 19.22 -42.35
N ALA A 484 4.62 20.18 -41.43
CA ALA A 484 5.81 20.36 -40.60
C ALA A 484 6.08 19.16 -39.69
N VAL A 485 5.04 18.58 -39.06
CA VAL A 485 5.14 17.41 -38.21
C VAL A 485 5.48 16.15 -39.03
N LYS A 486 4.82 15.94 -40.17
CA LYS A 486 5.07 14.79 -41.05
C LYS A 486 6.49 14.78 -41.61
N GLU A 487 7.01 15.96 -41.96
CA GLU A 487 8.38 16.13 -42.45
C GLU A 487 9.44 16.12 -41.33
N GLY A 488 9.05 16.02 -40.07
CA GLY A 488 9.96 16.05 -38.91
C GLY A 488 10.63 17.41 -38.67
N LYS A 489 10.08 18.48 -39.21
CA LYS A 489 10.57 19.87 -39.03
C LYS A 489 10.08 20.47 -37.70
N TRP A 490 10.56 19.90 -36.59
CA TRP A 490 10.07 20.22 -35.23
C TRP A 490 10.21 21.69 -34.87
N LYS A 491 11.29 22.36 -35.24
CA LYS A 491 11.48 23.80 -35.00
C LYS A 491 10.36 24.63 -35.68
N ARG A 492 9.96 24.26 -36.90
CA ARG A 492 8.88 24.91 -37.62
C ARG A 492 7.51 24.63 -37.01
N ALA A 493 7.24 23.37 -36.65
CA ALA A 493 6.00 22.99 -35.98
C ALA A 493 5.82 23.74 -34.63
N ALA A 494 6.85 23.76 -33.82
CA ALA A 494 6.85 24.49 -32.54
C ALA A 494 6.66 26.03 -32.75
N GLY A 495 7.23 26.59 -33.81
CA GLY A 495 7.03 28.00 -34.16
C GLY A 495 5.56 28.30 -34.50
N LEU A 496 4.92 27.45 -35.33
CA LEU A 496 3.51 27.58 -35.69
C LEU A 496 2.60 27.44 -34.44
N TRP A 497 2.86 26.47 -33.59
CA TRP A 497 2.09 26.30 -32.32
C TRP A 497 2.23 27.52 -31.40
N LYS A 498 3.44 28.10 -31.26
CA LYS A 498 3.66 29.32 -30.47
C LYS A 498 2.92 30.53 -31.04
N GLU A 499 2.93 30.67 -32.36
CA GLU A 499 2.24 31.79 -33.02
C GLU A 499 0.72 31.71 -32.84
N SER A 500 0.14 30.50 -32.96
CA SER A 500 -1.28 30.31 -32.69
C SER A 500 -1.66 30.62 -31.22
N LEU A 501 -0.77 30.31 -30.26
CA LEU A 501 -0.98 30.67 -28.86
C LEU A 501 -0.98 32.19 -28.64
N ARG A 502 -0.10 32.90 -29.34
CA ARG A 502 -0.06 34.37 -29.30
C ARG A 502 -1.37 34.96 -29.84
N LEU A 503 -1.79 34.51 -31.03
CA LEU A 503 -3.05 34.95 -31.63
C LEU A 503 -4.28 34.64 -30.78
N ALA A 504 -4.29 33.45 -30.13
CA ALA A 504 -5.36 33.10 -29.19
C ALA A 504 -5.42 34.02 -27.99
N LYS A 505 -4.26 34.35 -27.38
CA LYS A 505 -4.18 35.26 -26.25
C LYS A 505 -4.67 36.68 -26.63
N ASP A 506 -4.27 37.17 -27.79
CA ASP A 506 -4.67 38.51 -28.28
C ASP A 506 -6.18 38.56 -28.55
N ARG A 507 -6.74 37.50 -29.12
CA ARG A 507 -8.18 37.38 -29.36
C ARG A 507 -9.00 37.26 -28.09
N ILE A 508 -8.51 36.54 -27.07
CA ILE A 508 -9.14 36.42 -25.77
C ILE A 508 -9.09 37.77 -25.05
N ARG A 509 -7.97 38.47 -25.11
CA ARG A 509 -7.83 39.85 -24.54
C ARG A 509 -8.77 40.84 -25.22
N GLY A 510 -8.91 40.78 -26.54
CA GLY A 510 -9.85 41.63 -27.27
C GLY A 510 -11.31 41.37 -26.89
N LYS A 511 -11.69 40.14 -26.66
CA LYS A 511 -13.05 39.81 -26.21
C LYS A 511 -13.31 40.09 -24.72
N LEU A 512 -12.27 40.08 -23.88
CA LEU A 512 -12.34 40.45 -22.47
C LEU A 512 -12.57 41.93 -22.23
N SER A 513 -12.23 42.78 -23.21
CA SER A 513 -12.56 44.22 -23.18
C SER A 513 -14.03 44.50 -23.50
N GLU A 514 -14.77 43.52 -24.09
CA GLU A 514 -16.17 43.72 -24.53
C GLU A 514 -17.21 42.95 -23.67
N ALA A 515 -16.84 42.03 -22.84
CA ALA A 515 -17.79 41.28 -21.99
C ALA A 515 -17.12 40.72 -20.74
N THR A 516 -17.62 41.17 -19.59
CA THR A 516 -17.39 40.64 -18.25
C THR A 516 -16.91 39.19 -18.19
N GLY A 517 -15.59 39.03 -17.95
CA GLY A 517 -14.93 37.76 -17.98
C GLY A 517 -14.57 37.24 -16.61
N TYR A 518 -15.07 36.09 -16.22
CA TYR A 518 -14.49 35.28 -15.13
C TYR A 518 -14.39 33.79 -15.44
N VAL A 519 -14.91 33.32 -16.57
CA VAL A 519 -15.09 31.86 -16.79
C VAL A 519 -14.02 31.21 -17.67
N LEU A 520 -13.30 31.96 -18.50
CA LEU A 520 -12.36 31.35 -19.47
C LEU A 520 -10.89 31.35 -19.06
N CYS A 521 -10.49 32.11 -18.07
CA CYS A 521 -9.12 32.07 -17.56
C CYS A 521 -8.76 30.86 -16.69
N SER A 522 -9.74 30.15 -16.16
CA SER A 522 -9.52 28.97 -15.30
C SER A 522 -9.27 27.66 -16.07
N LEU A 523 -9.62 27.62 -17.35
CA LEU A 523 -9.49 26.39 -18.15
C LEU A 523 -8.16 26.28 -18.93
N TRP A 524 -7.45 27.39 -19.12
CA TRP A 524 -6.23 27.42 -19.93
C TRP A 524 -4.93 27.05 -19.18
N PRO A 525 -4.72 27.31 -17.88
CA PRO A 525 -3.47 26.99 -17.20
C PRO A 525 -3.29 25.51 -16.85
N ALA A 526 -4.37 24.73 -16.76
CA ALA A 526 -4.30 23.35 -16.28
C ALA A 526 -3.83 22.33 -17.33
N LYS A 527 -3.80 22.70 -18.62
CA LYS A 527 -3.41 21.77 -19.73
C LYS A 527 -2.09 22.12 -20.41
N THR A 528 -1.35 23.15 -19.95
CA THR A 528 -0.05 23.49 -20.55
C THR A 528 1.10 22.60 -20.04
N HIS A 529 1.03 21.30 -20.33
CA HIS A 529 2.22 20.46 -20.43
C HIS A 529 3.22 20.91 -21.51
N LEU A 530 2.84 21.85 -22.36
CA LEU A 530 3.66 22.44 -23.43
C LEU A 530 4.84 23.30 -22.93
N LEU A 531 4.86 23.72 -21.64
CA LEU A 531 5.97 24.49 -21.07
C LEU A 531 7.10 23.64 -20.48
N ARG A 532 6.99 22.30 -20.50
CA ARG A 532 8.08 21.42 -20.05
C ARG A 532 9.23 21.24 -21.05
N TRP A 533 9.11 21.71 -22.28
CA TRP A 533 10.17 21.63 -23.29
C TRP A 533 11.36 22.57 -23.02
N ARG A 534 11.24 23.49 -22.09
CA ARG A 534 12.40 24.34 -21.67
C ARG A 534 13.43 23.59 -20.80
N GLN A 535 13.14 22.40 -20.34
CA GLN A 535 14.04 21.59 -19.51
C GLN A 535 14.83 20.53 -20.28
N PHE A 536 14.49 20.29 -21.54
CA PHE A 536 15.32 19.48 -22.42
C PHE A 536 16.19 20.43 -23.24
N GLY A 537 17.40 20.69 -22.68
CA GLY A 537 18.42 21.50 -23.34
C GLY A 537 18.84 20.89 -24.67
N TYR A 538 18.25 21.37 -25.74
CA TYR A 538 18.82 21.37 -27.07
C TYR A 538 18.98 22.83 -27.46
N SER A 539 20.24 23.32 -27.33
CA SER A 539 20.76 24.51 -27.97
C SER A 539 20.73 24.36 -29.49
#